data_c89d26015a8cf331980e9940a70c8b19
#
_entry.id   c89d26015a8cf331980e9940a70c8b19
#
_cell.length_a   1.000
_cell.length_b   1.000
_cell.length_c   1.000
_cell.angle_alpha   90.00
_cell.angle_beta   90.00
_cell.angle_gamma   90.00
#
_symmetry.space_group_name_H-M   'P 1'
#
loop_
_entity.id
_entity.type
_entity.pdbx_description
1 polymer ?
#
loop_
_entity_poly.entity_id
_entity_poly.type
_entity_poly.pdbx_seq_one_letter_code
_entity_poly.pdbx_strand_id
1 'polypeptide(L)'
;MGFNNNFNSMGGATVLTDLEVDGTTLVVDETNNRVGIGDGAPGTTLQVKGTAPYVTIQNSTSENTAGGCESKLIFEDHGNNALGQIEVSHVGSSDDEKGQLILSTNNDSGLQAAITIDEAQKVTAAGDVQVTGDIILDDGGSLKEAGGTAAITFD
;
A
#
# COMPACT_ATOMS: atom_id res chain seq x y z
N MET A 1 -25.08 37.52 -6.40
CA MET A 1 -24.00 38.15 -5.64
C MET A 1 -23.04 37.01 -5.25
N GLY A 2 -21.90 36.90 -5.92
CA GLY A 2 -20.90 35.91 -5.57
C GLY A 2 -20.14 36.40 -4.34
N PHE A 3 -20.18 35.65 -3.26
CA PHE A 3 -19.31 35.89 -2.13
C PHE A 3 -17.91 35.37 -2.51
N ASN A 4 -17.00 36.30 -2.79
CA ASN A 4 -15.58 35.99 -2.98
C ASN A 4 -14.94 35.86 -1.59
N ASN A 5 -15.10 34.73 -0.95
CA ASN A 5 -14.40 34.44 0.31
C ASN A 5 -12.93 34.12 0.01
N ASN A 6 -12.11 35.16 -0.17
CA ASN A 6 -10.68 35.06 -0.04
C ASN A 6 -10.38 34.76 1.44
N PHE A 7 -10.16 33.49 1.78
CA PHE A 7 -9.57 33.10 3.07
C PHE A 7 -8.12 33.50 3.09
N ASN A 8 -7.84 34.81 3.23
CA ASN A 8 -6.51 35.31 3.49
C ASN A 8 -6.37 35.54 5.00
N SER A 9 -6.37 34.45 5.76
CA SER A 9 -6.21 34.47 7.21
C SER A 9 -4.74 34.19 7.53
N MET A 10 -4.11 35.09 8.29
CA MET A 10 -2.79 34.85 8.91
C MET A 10 -2.86 33.85 10.08
N GLY A 11 -3.97 33.21 10.29
CA GLY A 11 -4.22 32.09 11.22
C GLY A 11 -4.98 31.00 10.48
N GLY A 12 -4.97 29.78 10.98
CA GLY A 12 -5.69 28.65 10.37
C GLY A 12 -7.18 28.94 10.15
N ALA A 13 -7.73 28.45 9.05
CA ALA A 13 -9.18 28.49 8.84
C ALA A 13 -9.85 27.36 9.63
N THR A 14 -10.86 27.70 10.46
CA THR A 14 -11.74 26.72 11.07
C THR A 14 -13.00 26.62 10.22
N VAL A 15 -13.28 25.44 9.68
CA VAL A 15 -14.54 25.13 9.00
C VAL A 15 -15.43 24.44 10.02
N LEU A 16 -16.60 25.06 10.32
CA LEU A 16 -17.53 24.57 11.35
C LEU A 16 -18.54 23.55 10.81
N THR A 17 -18.50 23.31 9.51
CA THR A 17 -19.34 22.36 8.80
C THR A 17 -18.47 21.66 7.76
N ASP A 18 -19.07 20.94 6.82
CA ASP A 18 -18.33 20.26 5.77
C ASP A 18 -17.45 21.23 4.96
N LEU A 19 -16.21 20.82 4.69
CA LEU A 19 -15.36 21.46 3.69
C LEU A 19 -15.60 20.77 2.34
N GLU A 20 -16.11 21.52 1.39
CA GLU A 20 -16.36 21.01 0.05
C GLU A 20 -15.60 21.86 -0.98
N VAL A 21 -14.82 21.22 -1.84
CA VAL A 21 -14.13 21.82 -2.97
C VAL A 21 -14.77 21.27 -4.25
N ASP A 22 -15.45 22.16 -5.01
CA ASP A 22 -16.07 21.82 -6.29
C ASP A 22 -17.02 20.59 -6.23
N GLY A 23 -17.86 20.55 -5.18
CA GLY A 23 -18.94 19.58 -5.01
C GLY A 23 -18.51 18.12 -4.81
N THR A 24 -17.43 17.68 -5.44
CA THR A 24 -16.97 16.29 -5.39
C THR A 24 -15.45 16.15 -5.39
N THR A 25 -14.69 17.20 -5.72
CA THR A 25 -13.22 17.11 -5.84
C THR A 25 -12.58 16.74 -4.51
N LEU A 26 -12.95 17.42 -3.42
CA LEU A 26 -12.60 17.07 -2.06
C LEU A 26 -13.78 17.41 -1.16
N VAL A 27 -14.29 16.44 -0.45
CA VAL A 27 -15.36 16.61 0.55
C VAL A 27 -14.85 16.10 1.89
N VAL A 28 -14.99 16.92 2.94
CA VAL A 28 -14.82 16.51 4.32
C VAL A 28 -16.19 16.55 4.97
N ASP A 29 -16.81 15.40 5.14
CA ASP A 29 -18.12 15.20 5.77
C ASP A 29 -17.91 15.06 7.28
N GLU A 30 -18.14 16.15 8.02
CA GLU A 30 -17.95 16.16 9.47
C GLU A 30 -19.00 15.32 10.19
N THR A 31 -20.22 15.22 9.64
CA THR A 31 -21.32 14.48 10.24
C THR A 31 -21.01 12.99 10.37
N ASN A 32 -20.36 12.44 9.35
CA ASN A 32 -20.01 11.02 9.30
C ASN A 32 -18.51 10.73 9.48
N ASN A 33 -17.69 11.78 9.71
CA ASN A 33 -16.22 11.68 9.84
C ASN A 33 -15.56 11.00 8.62
N ARG A 34 -15.85 11.51 7.42
CA ARG A 34 -15.37 10.92 6.16
C ARG A 34 -14.71 11.95 5.27
N VAL A 35 -13.81 11.48 4.43
CA VAL A 35 -13.16 12.26 3.37
C VAL A 35 -13.44 11.60 2.04
N GLY A 36 -14.02 12.33 1.10
CA GLY A 36 -14.22 11.94 -0.29
C GLY A 36 -13.28 12.69 -1.22
N ILE A 37 -12.63 11.98 -2.12
CA ILE A 37 -11.89 12.52 -3.26
C ILE A 37 -12.60 12.02 -4.51
N GLY A 38 -13.23 12.92 -5.26
CA GLY A 38 -14.08 12.57 -6.40
C GLY A 38 -15.44 11.99 -6.00
N ASP A 39 -15.83 12.09 -4.73
CA ASP A 39 -17.12 11.62 -4.22
C ASP A 39 -17.73 12.62 -3.23
N GLY A 40 -18.91 13.14 -3.57
CA GLY A 40 -19.67 14.07 -2.73
C GLY A 40 -20.42 13.42 -1.56
N ALA A 41 -20.50 12.10 -1.52
CA ALA A 41 -21.15 11.34 -0.44
C ALA A 41 -20.34 10.07 -0.10
N PRO A 42 -19.15 10.22 0.51
CA PRO A 42 -18.28 9.08 0.77
C PRO A 42 -18.92 8.05 1.71
N GLY A 43 -18.86 6.78 1.32
CA GLY A 43 -19.41 5.65 2.09
C GLY A 43 -18.46 5.11 3.17
N THR A 44 -17.15 5.47 3.11
CA THR A 44 -16.11 5.03 4.03
C THR A 44 -15.30 6.21 4.55
N THR A 45 -14.49 6.01 5.60
CA THR A 45 -13.71 7.08 6.25
C THR A 45 -12.83 7.86 5.25
N LEU A 46 -12.18 7.16 4.31
CA LEU A 46 -11.50 7.75 3.15
C LEU A 46 -11.97 7.02 1.89
N GLN A 47 -12.50 7.76 0.94
CA GLN A 47 -12.93 7.21 -0.35
C GLN A 47 -12.35 8.01 -1.50
N VAL A 48 -11.71 7.33 -2.43
CA VAL A 48 -11.25 7.89 -3.72
C VAL A 48 -12.09 7.25 -4.82
N LYS A 49 -12.78 8.07 -5.61
CA LYS A 49 -13.74 7.61 -6.63
C LYS A 49 -13.47 8.28 -7.97
N GLY A 50 -13.52 7.51 -9.04
CA GLY A 50 -13.37 7.97 -10.42
C GLY A 50 -13.56 6.81 -11.39
N THR A 51 -13.49 7.08 -12.68
CA THR A 51 -13.54 6.03 -13.72
C THR A 51 -12.33 5.11 -13.70
N ALA A 52 -11.16 5.65 -13.28
CA ALA A 52 -9.93 4.91 -13.09
C ALA A 52 -9.17 5.51 -11.88
N PRO A 53 -9.69 5.31 -10.65
CA PRO A 53 -9.10 5.92 -9.45
C PRO A 53 -7.77 5.23 -9.10
N TYR A 54 -6.77 6.03 -8.74
CA TYR A 54 -5.51 5.54 -8.19
C TYR A 54 -5.00 6.50 -7.11
N VAL A 55 -4.20 5.95 -6.20
CA VAL A 55 -3.50 6.71 -5.17
C VAL A 55 -2.00 6.51 -5.39
N THR A 56 -1.27 7.61 -5.54
CA THR A 56 0.18 7.58 -5.63
C THR A 56 0.78 7.94 -4.28
N ILE A 57 1.61 7.04 -3.75
CA ILE A 57 2.44 7.29 -2.57
C ILE A 57 3.88 7.42 -3.08
N GLN A 58 4.42 8.63 -3.06
CA GLN A 58 5.73 8.91 -3.62
C GLN A 58 6.71 9.32 -2.52
N ASN A 59 7.82 8.61 -2.43
CA ASN A 59 8.98 9.08 -1.67
C ASN A 59 9.74 10.10 -2.51
N SER A 60 10.02 11.28 -1.95
CA SER A 60 10.73 12.36 -2.63
C SER A 60 12.24 12.35 -2.39
N THR A 61 12.73 11.40 -1.61
CA THR A 61 14.16 11.28 -1.31
C THR A 61 14.86 10.63 -2.49
N SER A 62 15.88 11.30 -3.01
CA SER A 62 16.82 10.69 -3.97
C SER A 62 17.73 9.73 -3.22
N GLU A 63 17.81 8.50 -3.68
CA GLU A 63 18.63 7.51 -3.01
C GLU A 63 19.18 6.48 -4.01
N ASN A 64 20.32 5.89 -3.65
CA ASN A 64 21.06 4.94 -4.46
C ASN A 64 21.44 3.68 -3.65
N THR A 65 20.67 3.36 -2.60
CA THR A 65 20.93 2.20 -1.74
C THR A 65 19.77 1.23 -1.75
N ALA A 66 20.07 -0.06 -1.72
CA ALA A 66 19.06 -1.09 -1.62
C ALA A 66 18.24 -0.94 -0.33
N GLY A 67 16.91 -1.08 -0.45
CA GLY A 67 15.99 -0.93 0.66
C GLY A 67 15.66 0.52 1.02
N GLY A 68 16.15 1.51 0.26
CA GLY A 68 15.76 2.90 0.40
C GLY A 68 14.50 3.26 -0.41
N CYS A 69 14.13 4.55 -0.42
CA CYS A 69 12.92 5.07 -1.08
C CYS A 69 11.66 4.26 -0.76
N GLU A 70 11.50 3.88 0.50
CA GLU A 70 10.35 3.09 0.94
C GLU A 70 9.05 3.90 0.90
N SER A 71 8.00 3.32 0.37
CA SER A 71 6.62 3.79 0.47
C SER A 71 5.77 2.70 1.09
N LYS A 72 4.95 3.04 2.10
CA LYS A 72 4.26 2.05 2.94
C LYS A 72 2.80 2.37 3.17
N LEU A 73 1.97 1.33 3.21
CA LEU A 73 0.67 1.33 3.87
C LEU A 73 0.78 0.46 5.13
N ILE A 74 0.51 1.04 6.29
CA ILE A 74 0.63 0.37 7.59
C ILE A 74 -0.76 0.17 8.19
N PHE A 75 -1.02 -1.00 8.72
CA PHE A 75 -2.25 -1.36 9.42
C PHE A 75 -1.93 -1.55 10.90
N GLU A 76 -2.59 -0.76 11.74
CA GLU A 76 -2.34 -0.71 13.19
C GLU A 76 -3.57 -1.14 13.99
N ASP A 77 -3.34 -1.55 15.23
CA ASP A 77 -4.39 -1.77 16.20
C ASP A 77 -4.77 -0.46 16.94
N HIS A 78 -5.66 -0.55 17.92
CA HIS A 78 -6.10 0.58 18.75
C HIS A 78 -4.98 1.17 19.63
N GLY A 79 -3.89 0.45 19.83
CA GLY A 79 -2.72 0.85 20.62
C GLY A 79 -1.59 1.44 19.76
N ASN A 80 -1.83 1.70 18.47
CA ASN A 80 -0.84 2.14 17.50
C ASN A 80 0.31 1.14 17.30
N ASN A 81 0.03 -0.15 17.47
CA ASN A 81 0.98 -1.20 17.13
C ASN A 81 0.75 -1.66 15.69
N ALA A 82 1.78 -1.63 14.87
CA ALA A 82 1.70 -2.10 13.50
C ALA A 82 1.47 -3.62 13.47
N LEU A 83 0.35 -4.06 12.87
CA LEU A 83 -0.02 -5.46 12.70
C LEU A 83 0.43 -6.04 11.37
N GLY A 84 0.48 -5.19 10.34
CA GLY A 84 0.93 -5.57 9.02
C GLY A 84 1.23 -4.36 8.14
N GLN A 85 1.94 -4.58 7.04
CA GLN A 85 2.21 -3.53 6.07
C GLN A 85 2.33 -4.06 4.65
N ILE A 86 2.07 -3.18 3.71
CA ILE A 86 2.44 -3.30 2.31
C ILE A 86 3.55 -2.27 2.09
N GLU A 87 4.71 -2.72 1.66
CA GLU A 87 5.87 -1.87 1.40
C GLU A 87 6.34 -2.05 -0.04
N VAL A 88 6.68 -0.94 -0.68
CA VAL A 88 7.44 -0.92 -1.93
C VAL A 88 8.73 -0.17 -1.66
N SER A 89 9.87 -0.77 -2.00
CA SER A 89 11.18 -0.16 -1.81
C SER A 89 12.08 -0.40 -3.01
N HIS A 90 13.06 0.48 -3.17
CA HIS A 90 14.08 0.36 -4.20
C HIS A 90 15.05 -0.80 -3.91
N VAL A 91 15.54 -1.46 -4.95
CA VAL A 91 16.53 -2.54 -4.88
C VAL A 91 17.76 -2.16 -5.70
N GLY A 92 18.92 -2.39 -5.12
CA GLY A 92 20.19 -2.07 -5.78
C GLY A 92 20.91 -0.87 -5.16
N SER A 93 21.93 -0.40 -5.83
CA SER A 93 22.79 0.71 -5.37
C SER A 93 22.95 1.81 -6.41
N SER A 94 22.09 1.82 -7.42
CA SER A 94 22.03 2.82 -8.48
C SER A 94 20.66 3.47 -8.48
N ASP A 95 20.59 4.71 -8.92
CA ASP A 95 19.33 5.39 -9.19
C ASP A 95 18.70 4.78 -10.46
N ASP A 96 18.04 3.64 -10.29
CA ASP A 96 17.35 2.90 -11.33
C ASP A 96 15.90 2.60 -10.91
N GLU A 97 15.12 1.97 -11.78
CA GLU A 97 13.69 1.72 -11.57
C GLU A 97 13.40 0.33 -10.94
N LYS A 98 14.41 -0.33 -10.36
CA LYS A 98 14.23 -1.63 -9.73
C LYS A 98 13.55 -1.51 -8.39
N GLY A 99 12.48 -2.24 -8.20
CA GLY A 99 11.72 -2.26 -6.97
C GLY A 99 11.39 -3.66 -6.48
N GLN A 100 11.09 -3.75 -5.20
CA GLN A 100 10.52 -4.94 -4.58
C GLN A 100 9.21 -4.58 -3.86
N LEU A 101 8.29 -5.54 -3.80
CA LEU A 101 7.07 -5.47 -3.01
C LEU A 101 7.20 -6.45 -1.83
N ILE A 102 6.95 -5.94 -0.63
CA ILE A 102 7.01 -6.74 0.61
C ILE A 102 5.67 -6.67 1.32
N LEU A 103 5.11 -7.82 1.66
CA LEU A 103 3.98 -7.97 2.56
C LEU A 103 4.50 -8.50 3.90
N SER A 104 4.27 -7.73 4.96
CA SER A 104 4.76 -8.08 6.30
C SER A 104 3.61 -8.25 7.27
N THR A 105 3.80 -9.14 8.25
CA THR A 105 2.92 -9.32 9.41
C THR A 105 3.74 -9.22 10.69
N ASN A 106 3.09 -8.84 11.79
CA ASN A 106 3.71 -8.78 13.12
C ASN A 106 3.57 -10.15 13.80
N ASN A 107 4.66 -10.64 14.39
CA ASN A 107 4.73 -11.90 15.13
C ASN A 107 5.15 -11.70 16.59
N ASP A 108 4.76 -10.59 17.22
CA ASP A 108 5.16 -10.12 18.56
C ASP A 108 6.64 -9.65 18.67
N SER A 109 7.45 -9.86 17.63
CA SER A 109 8.84 -9.38 17.56
C SER A 109 9.01 -8.21 16.59
N GLY A 110 7.89 -7.66 16.12
CA GLY A 110 7.82 -6.61 15.10
C GLY A 110 7.40 -7.15 13.74
N LEU A 111 7.32 -6.24 12.77
CA LEU A 111 6.95 -6.59 11.40
C LEU A 111 8.04 -7.45 10.75
N GLN A 112 7.63 -8.60 10.22
CA GLN A 112 8.47 -9.53 9.49
C GLN A 112 7.93 -9.74 8.09
N ALA A 113 8.80 -9.74 7.09
CA ALA A 113 8.42 -10.04 5.71
C ALA A 113 7.85 -11.47 5.61
N ALA A 114 6.60 -11.59 5.20
CA ALA A 114 5.95 -12.88 4.95
C ALA A 114 6.04 -13.27 3.47
N ILE A 115 5.88 -12.29 2.57
CA ILE A 115 6.01 -12.47 1.12
C ILE A 115 6.87 -11.33 0.58
N THR A 116 7.83 -11.66 -0.28
CA THR A 116 8.61 -10.69 -1.05
C THR A 116 8.49 -11.02 -2.54
N ILE A 117 8.24 -10.01 -3.36
CA ILE A 117 8.34 -10.07 -4.81
C ILE A 117 9.51 -9.18 -5.19
N ASP A 118 10.59 -9.77 -5.71
CA ASP A 118 11.80 -9.05 -6.08
C ASP A 118 11.73 -8.42 -7.48
N GLU A 119 12.77 -7.70 -7.89
CA GLU A 119 12.87 -7.03 -9.19
C GLU A 119 12.91 -8.00 -10.38
N ALA A 120 13.21 -9.27 -10.14
CA ALA A 120 13.13 -10.33 -11.13
C ALA A 120 11.75 -11.01 -11.15
N GLN A 121 10.75 -10.45 -10.41
CA GLN A 121 9.40 -10.98 -10.27
C GLN A 121 9.34 -12.37 -9.60
N LYS A 122 10.38 -12.74 -8.86
CA LYS A 122 10.40 -13.95 -8.05
C LYS A 122 9.63 -13.72 -6.75
N VAL A 123 8.69 -14.60 -6.46
CA VAL A 123 7.94 -14.62 -5.21
C VAL A 123 8.64 -15.53 -4.20
N THR A 124 8.93 -14.98 -3.03
CA THR A 124 9.51 -15.73 -1.90
C THR A 124 8.55 -15.63 -0.72
N ALA A 125 8.10 -16.76 -0.18
CA ALA A 125 7.40 -16.86 1.09
C ALA A 125 8.40 -17.21 2.19
N ALA A 126 8.33 -16.51 3.34
CA ALA A 126 9.22 -16.73 4.48
C ALA A 126 8.88 -18.01 5.27
N GLY A 127 7.64 -18.49 5.15
CA GLY A 127 7.14 -19.71 5.78
C GLY A 127 6.54 -20.66 4.75
N ASP A 128 5.80 -21.63 5.25
CA ASP A 128 5.09 -22.60 4.43
C ASP A 128 3.97 -21.95 3.63
N VAL A 129 3.74 -22.46 2.43
CA VAL A 129 2.60 -22.07 1.59
C VAL A 129 1.57 -23.19 1.62
N GLN A 130 0.43 -22.94 2.30
CA GLN A 130 -0.70 -23.87 2.31
C GLN A 130 -1.65 -23.53 1.16
N VAL A 131 -1.89 -24.49 0.28
CA VAL A 131 -2.83 -24.39 -0.83
C VAL A 131 -4.01 -25.33 -0.57
N THR A 132 -5.24 -24.79 -0.54
CA THR A 132 -6.46 -25.57 -0.33
C THR A 132 -7.09 -26.07 -1.62
N GLY A 133 -6.59 -25.64 -2.77
CA GLY A 133 -6.97 -26.09 -4.11
C GLY A 133 -5.78 -26.71 -4.83
N ASP A 134 -5.85 -26.75 -6.15
CA ASP A 134 -4.80 -27.29 -7.00
C ASP A 134 -3.66 -26.28 -7.20
N ILE A 135 -2.44 -26.76 -7.31
CA ILE A 135 -1.29 -25.99 -7.86
C ILE A 135 -1.20 -26.34 -9.36
N ILE A 136 -1.52 -25.39 -10.20
CA ILE A 136 -1.43 -25.54 -11.65
C ILE A 136 -0.09 -25.00 -12.12
N LEU A 137 0.69 -25.84 -12.75
CA LEU A 137 1.95 -25.44 -13.42
C LEU A 137 1.68 -25.40 -14.92
N ASP A 138 2.15 -24.34 -15.59
CA ASP A 138 2.14 -24.23 -17.04
C ASP A 138 2.91 -25.37 -17.70
N ASP A 139 2.64 -25.64 -18.98
CA ASP A 139 3.36 -26.63 -19.78
C ASP A 139 4.87 -26.37 -19.72
N GLY A 140 5.62 -27.35 -19.25
CA GLY A 140 7.05 -27.23 -18.98
C GLY A 140 7.41 -26.71 -17.57
N GLY A 141 6.42 -26.31 -16.75
CA GLY A 141 6.64 -25.97 -15.33
C GLY A 141 7.08 -27.19 -14.51
N SER A 142 7.86 -26.97 -13.47
CA SER A 142 8.33 -28.03 -12.58
C SER A 142 8.45 -27.55 -11.14
N LEU A 143 8.16 -28.45 -10.19
CA LEU A 143 8.49 -28.26 -8.78
C LEU A 143 9.93 -28.74 -8.56
N LYS A 144 10.78 -27.84 -8.04
CA LYS A 144 12.19 -28.12 -7.79
C LYS A 144 12.60 -27.65 -6.40
N GLU A 145 13.49 -28.36 -5.76
CA GLU A 145 14.24 -27.84 -4.62
C GLU A 145 15.24 -26.76 -5.07
N ALA A 146 15.66 -25.89 -4.14
CA ALA A 146 16.66 -24.85 -4.41
C ALA A 146 17.99 -25.43 -4.94
N GLY A 147 18.30 -26.70 -4.67
CA GLY A 147 19.45 -27.45 -5.20
C GLY A 147 19.21 -28.21 -6.51
N GLY A 148 18.02 -28.09 -7.11
CA GLY A 148 17.70 -28.70 -8.40
C GLY A 148 17.32 -30.19 -8.39
N THR A 149 17.20 -30.82 -7.21
CA THR A 149 16.76 -32.21 -7.05
C THR A 149 15.23 -32.27 -7.01
N ALA A 150 14.64 -33.42 -7.37
CA ALA A 150 13.19 -33.57 -7.40
C ALA A 150 12.55 -33.42 -6.00
N ALA A 151 11.53 -32.59 -5.90
CA ALA A 151 10.97 -32.05 -4.68
C ALA A 151 9.56 -32.53 -4.34
N ILE A 152 9.12 -33.68 -4.81
CA ILE A 152 7.81 -34.22 -4.41
C ILE A 152 8.05 -35.55 -3.72
N THR A 153 7.85 -35.57 -2.40
CA THR A 153 7.74 -36.79 -1.61
C THR A 153 6.29 -36.93 -1.16
N PHE A 154 5.64 -37.98 -1.58
CA PHE A 154 4.33 -38.39 -1.05
C PHE A 154 4.62 -39.52 -0.05
N ASP A 155 4.27 -39.31 1.22
CA ASP A 155 4.27 -40.37 2.26
C ASP A 155 2.95 -41.15 2.21
#